data_d22b8e9e928a070ab3d3064e18c27d29
#
_entry.id   d22b8e9e928a070ab3d3064e18c27d29
#
_cell.length_a   1.000
_cell.length_b   1.000
_cell.length_c   1.000
_cell.angle_alpha   90.00
_cell.angle_beta   90.00
_cell.angle_gamma   90.00
#
_symmetry.space_group_name_H-M   'P 1'
#
loop_
_entity.id
_entity.type
_entity.pdbx_description
1 polymer ?
#
loop_
_entity_poly.entity_id
_entity_poly.type
_entity_poly.pdbx_seq_one_letter_code
_entity_poly.pdbx_strand_id
1 'polypeptide(L)'
;RKYVDEKAIPQIRELIANYDPDIMWYDTPHKLPVEECIRIVRATREASPGIIINGRAISGFDRYDYYNTSDCPYEFSNYGDIYWEGIPTTNNSYAYNENDNEYKPASFFIKLLVKAAARNGNILMNIGPMGNGKFSSPDKTILKGIADWWKVNGESSIRGTKATPLAVQSWGETTRKGNKLYLHVFDWPENGKLCVGGLLTDVKRACLLGNPQKKLKCVRSGKDLWVDVPLNCPDTVNTVIALECTSEIKADPRRRISATQPVDYLRTFDARLEGNARYGGEEVEAQCVQNMTQKGDAVVWSVRLDKPMTYEVGIAYVAPAPKYKDELVEGDAGKEVRKASMGAAGVYSITLGGKKLTKKVSNGANVTETVGTVTLPAGEYDIRIEPESVTAVELFRPRYISLKPLKN
;
A
#
# COMPACT_ATOMS: atom_id res chain seq x y z
N ARG A 1 -14.46 -25.83 23.30
CA ARG A 1 -14.49 -27.20 22.78
C ARG A 1 -15.91 -27.60 22.38
N LYS A 2 -16.92 -27.54 23.29
CA LYS A 2 -18.31 -27.92 22.99
C LYS A 2 -18.87 -27.24 21.73
N TYR A 3 -18.66 -25.92 21.57
CA TYR A 3 -19.08 -25.17 20.38
C TYR A 3 -18.44 -25.73 19.09
N VAL A 4 -17.16 -26.07 19.14
CA VAL A 4 -16.45 -26.58 17.97
C VAL A 4 -16.96 -27.97 17.58
N ASP A 5 -17.21 -28.85 18.57
CA ASP A 5 -17.68 -30.21 18.34
C ASP A 5 -19.15 -30.28 17.89
N GLU A 6 -20.02 -29.48 18.52
CA GLU A 6 -21.48 -29.59 18.33
C GLU A 6 -22.00 -28.66 17.23
N LYS A 7 -21.25 -27.59 16.88
CA LYS A 7 -21.71 -26.59 15.92
C LYS A 7 -20.72 -26.31 14.80
N ALA A 8 -19.50 -25.84 15.07
CA ALA A 8 -18.61 -25.35 14.03
C ALA A 8 -18.23 -26.44 13.03
N ILE A 9 -17.67 -27.57 13.46
CA ILE A 9 -17.26 -28.66 12.58
C ILE A 9 -18.43 -29.27 11.82
N PRO A 10 -19.59 -29.61 12.45
CA PRO A 10 -20.74 -30.09 11.72
C PRO A 10 -21.23 -29.15 10.62
N GLN A 11 -21.34 -27.83 10.91
CA GLN A 11 -21.77 -26.83 9.93
C GLN A 11 -20.78 -26.70 8.76
N ILE A 12 -19.46 -26.74 9.03
CA ILE A 12 -18.45 -26.69 7.98
C ILE A 12 -18.57 -27.90 7.03
N ARG A 13 -18.73 -29.08 7.60
CA ARG A 13 -18.92 -30.32 6.82
C ARG A 13 -20.22 -30.28 5.98
N GLU A 14 -21.30 -29.75 6.57
CA GLU A 14 -22.57 -29.55 5.88
C GLU A 14 -22.43 -28.56 4.70
N LEU A 15 -21.77 -27.40 4.93
CA LEU A 15 -21.53 -26.41 3.87
C LEU A 15 -20.69 -27.00 2.73
N ILE A 16 -19.64 -27.72 3.03
CA ILE A 16 -18.78 -28.36 2.02
C ILE A 16 -19.55 -29.43 1.25
N ALA A 17 -20.28 -30.28 1.96
CA ALA A 17 -21.03 -31.38 1.33
C ALA A 17 -22.18 -30.90 0.43
N ASN A 18 -22.86 -29.81 0.82
CA ASN A 18 -24.06 -29.34 0.12
C ASN A 18 -23.75 -28.33 -0.99
N TYR A 19 -22.66 -27.56 -0.89
CA TYR A 19 -22.39 -26.42 -1.77
C TYR A 19 -21.05 -26.47 -2.50
N ASP A 20 -20.15 -27.41 -2.13
CA ASP A 20 -18.83 -27.61 -2.73
C ASP A 20 -18.06 -26.27 -2.98
N PRO A 21 -17.84 -25.44 -1.93
CA PRO A 21 -17.20 -24.14 -2.09
C PRO A 21 -15.72 -24.27 -2.43
N ASP A 22 -15.23 -23.43 -3.32
CA ASP A 22 -13.80 -23.32 -3.64
C ASP A 22 -12.99 -22.69 -2.50
N ILE A 23 -13.62 -21.79 -1.73
CA ILE A 23 -12.98 -21.01 -0.66
C ILE A 23 -13.82 -21.13 0.62
N MET A 24 -13.17 -21.40 1.75
CA MET A 24 -13.75 -21.23 3.09
C MET A 24 -13.10 -20.03 3.77
N TRP A 25 -13.89 -19.00 4.01
CA TRP A 25 -13.43 -17.75 4.62
C TRP A 25 -13.77 -17.71 6.11
N TYR A 26 -12.74 -17.72 6.96
CA TYR A 26 -12.84 -17.66 8.42
C TYR A 26 -12.61 -16.25 8.92
N ASP A 27 -13.12 -15.92 10.09
CA ASP A 27 -12.89 -14.65 10.76
C ASP A 27 -12.79 -14.78 12.28
N THR A 28 -12.22 -13.75 12.91
CA THR A 28 -12.11 -13.61 14.37
C THR A 28 -11.45 -14.81 15.08
N PRO A 29 -10.30 -15.33 14.62
CA PRO A 29 -9.67 -16.53 15.20
C PRO A 29 -9.26 -16.36 16.66
N HIS A 30 -9.07 -15.10 17.12
CA HIS A 30 -8.73 -14.76 18.49
C HIS A 30 -9.85 -15.06 19.50
N LYS A 31 -11.07 -15.38 19.05
CA LYS A 31 -12.21 -15.78 19.89
C LYS A 31 -12.13 -17.24 20.36
N LEU A 32 -11.24 -18.03 19.76
CA LEU A 32 -11.05 -19.45 20.09
C LEU A 32 -9.58 -19.72 20.46
N PRO A 33 -9.33 -20.71 21.34
CA PRO A 33 -7.99 -21.24 21.53
C PRO A 33 -7.40 -21.75 20.23
N VAL A 34 -6.09 -21.60 20.04
CA VAL A 34 -5.38 -21.98 18.81
C VAL A 34 -5.61 -23.45 18.44
N GLU A 35 -5.64 -24.35 19.44
CA GLU A 35 -5.88 -25.79 19.25
C GLU A 35 -7.27 -26.05 18.64
N GLU A 36 -8.28 -25.27 19.00
CA GLU A 36 -9.62 -25.39 18.44
C GLU A 36 -9.68 -24.86 17.00
N CYS A 37 -8.95 -23.78 16.70
CA CYS A 37 -8.79 -23.30 15.33
C CYS A 37 -8.11 -24.36 14.44
N ILE A 38 -7.05 -25.00 14.94
CA ILE A 38 -6.36 -26.11 14.23
C ILE A 38 -7.32 -27.27 13.95
N ARG A 39 -8.18 -27.64 14.91
CA ARG A 39 -9.20 -28.69 14.73
C ARG A 39 -10.21 -28.33 13.65
N ILE A 40 -10.66 -27.07 13.60
CA ILE A 40 -11.55 -26.55 12.56
C ILE A 40 -10.89 -26.65 11.18
N VAL A 41 -9.66 -26.15 11.03
CA VAL A 41 -8.91 -26.19 9.76
C VAL A 41 -8.67 -27.65 9.32
N ARG A 42 -8.33 -28.54 10.24
CA ARG A 42 -8.18 -29.98 9.94
C ARG A 42 -9.48 -30.59 9.41
N ALA A 43 -10.60 -30.36 10.10
CA ALA A 43 -11.90 -30.88 9.68
C ALA A 43 -12.32 -30.33 8.30
N THR A 44 -11.97 -29.08 7.99
CA THR A 44 -12.19 -28.47 6.67
C THR A 44 -11.39 -29.19 5.59
N ARG A 45 -10.08 -29.41 5.82
CA ARG A 45 -9.20 -30.12 4.88
C ARG A 45 -9.56 -31.60 4.71
N GLU A 46 -10.05 -32.25 5.78
CA GLU A 46 -10.56 -33.62 5.70
C GLU A 46 -11.82 -33.72 4.83
N ALA A 47 -12.71 -32.72 4.92
CA ALA A 47 -13.94 -32.69 4.13
C ALA A 47 -13.68 -32.28 2.66
N SER A 48 -12.73 -31.37 2.39
CA SER A 48 -12.30 -30.97 1.06
C SER A 48 -10.80 -30.62 1.04
N PRO A 49 -9.95 -31.55 0.59
CA PRO A 49 -8.48 -31.36 0.60
C PRO A 49 -7.99 -30.18 -0.24
N GLY A 50 -8.71 -29.83 -1.30
CA GLY A 50 -8.35 -28.75 -2.24
C GLY A 50 -8.92 -27.38 -1.91
N ILE A 51 -9.77 -27.26 -0.87
CA ILE A 51 -10.42 -26.00 -0.51
C ILE A 51 -9.42 -24.94 -0.09
N ILE A 52 -9.58 -23.71 -0.55
CA ILE A 52 -8.73 -22.58 -0.21
C ILE A 52 -9.16 -22.00 1.15
N ILE A 53 -8.21 -21.74 2.03
CA ILE A 53 -8.44 -21.22 3.38
C ILE A 53 -7.69 -19.88 3.55
N ASN A 54 -8.41 -18.86 4.02
CA ASN A 54 -7.87 -17.52 4.24
C ASN A 54 -6.98 -17.40 5.50
N GLY A 55 -6.21 -16.29 5.58
CA GLY A 55 -5.26 -16.03 6.66
C GLY A 55 -5.87 -15.80 8.04
N ARG A 56 -7.20 -15.63 8.13
CA ARG A 56 -7.92 -15.41 9.41
C ARG A 56 -8.46 -16.71 10.02
N ALA A 57 -8.00 -17.88 9.57
CA ALA A 57 -8.41 -19.16 10.13
C ALA A 57 -7.76 -19.47 11.49
N ILE A 58 -6.50 -19.05 11.69
CA ILE A 58 -5.74 -19.29 12.93
C ILE A 58 -4.93 -18.04 13.29
N SER A 59 -5.12 -17.54 14.51
CA SER A 59 -4.38 -16.37 14.99
C SER A 59 -2.89 -16.65 15.20
N GLY A 60 -2.01 -15.79 14.69
CA GLY A 60 -0.56 -15.89 14.92
C GLY A 60 0.15 -17.01 14.17
N PHE A 61 -0.50 -17.65 13.18
CA PHE A 61 0.09 -18.72 12.36
C PHE A 61 0.13 -18.34 10.88
N ASP A 62 1.28 -18.50 10.26
CA ASP A 62 1.50 -18.27 8.81
C ASP A 62 1.09 -19.53 7.98
N ARG A 63 0.06 -20.26 8.41
CA ARG A 63 -0.44 -21.47 7.73
C ARG A 63 -1.79 -21.21 7.08
N TYR A 64 -1.75 -20.46 5.99
CA TYR A 64 -2.89 -20.11 5.15
C TYR A 64 -2.55 -20.29 3.67
N ASP A 65 -3.56 -20.33 2.82
CA ASP A 65 -3.36 -20.38 1.37
C ASP A 65 -3.20 -18.98 0.79
N TYR A 66 -3.77 -17.95 1.44
CA TYR A 66 -3.57 -16.56 1.10
C TYR A 66 -3.72 -15.64 2.34
N TYR A 67 -3.04 -14.50 2.31
CA TYR A 67 -3.05 -13.52 3.39
C TYR A 67 -4.28 -12.59 3.29
N ASN A 68 -4.85 -12.18 4.42
CA ASN A 68 -5.81 -11.08 4.50
C ASN A 68 -5.15 -9.87 5.15
N THR A 69 -5.43 -8.70 4.59
CA THR A 69 -5.05 -7.44 5.24
C THR A 69 -5.84 -7.21 6.54
N SER A 70 -5.47 -6.18 7.30
CA SER A 70 -6.35 -5.61 8.32
C SER A 70 -7.64 -5.04 7.71
N ASP A 71 -8.60 -4.72 8.55
CA ASP A 71 -9.88 -4.14 8.13
C ASP A 71 -9.68 -2.71 7.57
N CYS A 72 -10.60 -2.26 6.71
CA CYS A 72 -10.61 -0.91 6.14
C CYS A 72 -9.27 -0.45 5.53
N PRO A 73 -8.62 -1.21 4.64
CA PRO A 73 -7.35 -0.80 4.07
C PRO A 73 -7.48 0.47 3.23
N TYR A 74 -6.46 1.33 3.29
CA TYR A 74 -6.32 2.54 2.48
C TYR A 74 -5.10 2.47 1.54
N GLU A 75 -4.15 1.64 1.90
CA GLU A 75 -2.91 1.42 1.16
C GLU A 75 -2.45 -0.02 1.37
N PHE A 76 -1.57 -0.51 0.52
CA PHE A 76 -1.04 -1.87 0.56
C PHE A 76 0.47 -1.87 0.52
N SER A 77 1.09 -2.72 1.33
CA SER A 77 2.51 -3.05 1.27
C SER A 77 2.80 -3.94 0.05
N ASN A 78 4.07 -4.09 -0.27
CA ASN A 78 4.51 -5.16 -1.17
C ASN A 78 4.64 -6.46 -0.36
N TYR A 79 3.71 -7.39 -0.59
CA TYR A 79 3.69 -8.70 0.09
C TYR A 79 4.53 -9.77 -0.62
N GLY A 80 5.30 -9.41 -1.65
CA GLY A 80 6.09 -10.37 -2.43
C GLY A 80 5.22 -11.28 -3.29
N ASP A 81 5.57 -12.57 -3.31
CA ASP A 81 4.92 -13.58 -4.18
C ASP A 81 3.74 -14.31 -3.53
N ILE A 82 3.29 -13.86 -2.35
CA ILE A 82 2.12 -14.48 -1.70
C ILE A 82 0.81 -13.96 -2.31
N TYR A 83 -0.21 -14.81 -2.34
CA TYR A 83 -1.58 -14.38 -2.65
C TYR A 83 -2.15 -13.62 -1.45
N TRP A 84 -2.86 -12.53 -1.71
CA TRP A 84 -3.46 -11.74 -0.65
C TRP A 84 -4.73 -11.00 -1.08
N GLU A 85 -5.50 -10.58 -0.10
CA GLU A 85 -6.80 -9.96 -0.25
C GLU A 85 -6.96 -8.78 0.71
N GLY A 86 -7.34 -7.63 0.17
CA GLY A 86 -7.79 -6.47 0.95
C GLY A 86 -9.29 -6.52 1.18
N ILE A 87 -9.75 -6.13 2.37
CA ILE A 87 -11.18 -6.21 2.77
C ILE A 87 -11.76 -4.84 3.15
N PRO A 88 -11.94 -3.92 2.17
CA PRO A 88 -12.61 -2.65 2.42
C PRO A 88 -14.11 -2.80 2.58
N THR A 89 -14.73 -1.84 3.26
CA THR A 89 -16.19 -1.71 3.34
C THR A 89 -16.65 -0.35 2.83
N THR A 90 -17.90 -0.29 2.34
CA THR A 90 -18.48 0.94 1.78
C THR A 90 -18.70 2.02 2.83
N ASN A 91 -19.04 1.63 4.05
CA ASN A 91 -19.22 2.47 5.23
C ASN A 91 -18.20 2.12 6.33
N ASN A 92 -18.43 2.52 7.59
CA ASN A 92 -17.56 2.17 8.71
C ASN A 92 -18.04 0.97 9.54
N SER A 93 -19.23 0.42 9.22
CA SER A 93 -19.90 -0.59 10.05
C SER A 93 -19.73 -2.03 9.62
N TYR A 94 -19.15 -2.31 8.43
CA TYR A 94 -19.10 -3.66 7.81
C TYR A 94 -20.46 -4.36 7.67
N ALA A 95 -21.56 -3.61 7.79
CA ALA A 95 -22.93 -4.07 7.67
C ALA A 95 -23.82 -2.88 7.35
N TYR A 96 -25.11 -3.13 7.05
CA TYR A 96 -26.09 -2.04 7.01
C TYR A 96 -26.29 -1.47 8.42
N ASN A 97 -26.09 -0.17 8.54
CA ASN A 97 -26.39 0.60 9.74
C ASN A 97 -27.05 1.90 9.29
N GLU A 98 -28.30 2.12 9.68
CA GLU A 98 -29.08 3.32 9.30
C GLU A 98 -28.50 4.63 9.85
N ASN A 99 -27.69 4.55 10.91
CA ASN A 99 -27.01 5.69 11.53
C ASN A 99 -25.61 5.95 10.96
N ASP A 100 -25.07 5.05 10.11
CA ASP A 100 -23.77 5.22 9.47
C ASP A 100 -23.94 5.79 8.06
N ASN A 101 -23.68 7.08 7.93
CA ASN A 101 -23.78 7.80 6.66
C ASN A 101 -22.41 8.16 6.06
N GLU A 102 -21.33 7.62 6.61
CA GLU A 102 -19.95 7.89 6.15
C GLU A 102 -19.51 6.92 5.06
N TYR A 103 -20.12 7.06 3.89
CA TYR A 103 -19.79 6.24 2.73
C TYR A 103 -18.61 6.79 1.95
N LYS A 104 -17.68 5.90 1.58
CA LYS A 104 -16.55 6.22 0.73
C LYS A 104 -17.01 6.34 -0.74
N PRO A 105 -16.47 7.26 -1.53
CA PRO A 105 -16.87 7.41 -2.95
C PRO A 105 -16.37 6.25 -3.81
N ALA A 106 -17.00 6.00 -4.96
CA ALA A 106 -16.57 4.99 -5.94
C ALA A 106 -15.10 5.16 -6.35
N SER A 107 -14.61 6.40 -6.43
CA SER A 107 -13.22 6.73 -6.75
C SER A 107 -12.22 6.13 -5.75
N PHE A 108 -12.58 6.04 -4.47
CA PHE A 108 -11.77 5.39 -3.45
C PHE A 108 -11.57 3.89 -3.78
N PHE A 109 -12.65 3.18 -4.08
CA PHE A 109 -12.61 1.74 -4.37
C PHE A 109 -11.91 1.44 -5.69
N ILE A 110 -12.10 2.27 -6.73
CA ILE A 110 -11.39 2.14 -8.00
C ILE A 110 -9.87 2.27 -7.77
N LYS A 111 -9.42 3.30 -7.05
CA LYS A 111 -7.99 3.47 -6.73
C LYS A 111 -7.44 2.34 -5.87
N LEU A 112 -8.22 1.87 -4.89
CA LEU A 112 -7.82 0.76 -4.02
C LEU A 112 -7.67 -0.55 -4.81
N LEU A 113 -8.64 -0.85 -5.70
CA LEU A 113 -8.59 -2.01 -6.59
C LEU A 113 -7.35 -1.99 -7.50
N VAL A 114 -7.05 -0.82 -8.07
CA VAL A 114 -5.85 -0.64 -8.90
C VAL A 114 -4.57 -0.86 -8.09
N LYS A 115 -4.49 -0.31 -6.88
CA LYS A 115 -3.34 -0.51 -5.97
C LYS A 115 -3.16 -1.98 -5.59
N ALA A 116 -4.26 -2.71 -5.34
CA ALA A 116 -4.20 -4.13 -5.07
C ALA A 116 -3.67 -4.91 -6.29
N ALA A 117 -4.24 -4.68 -7.47
CA ALA A 117 -3.80 -5.34 -8.70
C ALA A 117 -2.33 -5.04 -9.05
N ALA A 118 -1.86 -3.82 -8.81
CA ALA A 118 -0.46 -3.42 -9.01
C ALA A 118 0.51 -4.16 -8.09
N ARG A 119 0.03 -4.80 -7.02
CA ARG A 119 0.79 -5.57 -6.02
C ARG A 119 0.39 -7.05 -5.95
N ASN A 120 -0.19 -7.59 -7.05
CA ASN A 120 -0.67 -8.98 -7.15
C ASN A 120 -1.75 -9.36 -6.13
N GLY A 121 -2.53 -8.39 -5.64
CA GLY A 121 -3.58 -8.58 -4.66
C GLY A 121 -4.98 -8.57 -5.25
N ASN A 122 -5.94 -8.95 -4.42
CA ASN A 122 -7.36 -8.95 -4.69
C ASN A 122 -8.11 -8.07 -3.69
N ILE A 123 -9.36 -7.74 -4.01
CA ILE A 123 -10.25 -6.99 -3.12
C ILE A 123 -11.53 -7.80 -2.89
N LEU A 124 -11.85 -8.04 -1.61
CA LEU A 124 -13.16 -8.50 -1.15
C LEU A 124 -13.90 -7.29 -0.56
N MET A 125 -14.68 -6.62 -1.39
CA MET A 125 -15.41 -5.41 -0.99
C MET A 125 -16.68 -5.77 -0.23
N ASN A 126 -16.75 -5.36 1.03
CA ASN A 126 -17.96 -5.53 1.84
C ASN A 126 -18.99 -4.45 1.53
N ILE A 127 -20.25 -4.87 1.41
CA ILE A 127 -21.45 -4.03 1.32
C ILE A 127 -22.48 -4.51 2.32
N GLY A 128 -23.29 -3.59 2.88
CA GLY A 128 -24.29 -3.91 3.91
C GLY A 128 -25.71 -3.98 3.34
N PRO A 129 -26.26 -5.16 2.98
CA PRO A 129 -27.65 -5.26 2.56
C PRO A 129 -28.62 -4.85 3.68
N MET A 130 -29.66 -4.09 3.34
CA MET A 130 -30.76 -3.75 4.25
C MET A 130 -31.55 -5.00 4.68
N GLY A 131 -32.33 -4.93 5.73
CA GLY A 131 -33.13 -6.04 6.25
C GLY A 131 -34.13 -6.66 5.24
N ASN A 132 -34.46 -5.96 4.18
CA ASN A 132 -35.29 -6.46 3.05
C ASN A 132 -34.45 -7.11 1.93
N GLY A 133 -33.15 -7.33 2.13
CA GLY A 133 -32.22 -7.92 1.18
C GLY A 133 -31.78 -7.01 0.02
N LYS A 134 -32.19 -5.74 -0.01
CA LYS A 134 -31.79 -4.78 -1.05
C LYS A 134 -30.59 -3.96 -0.60
N PHE A 135 -29.79 -3.51 -1.56
CA PHE A 135 -28.71 -2.56 -1.31
C PHE A 135 -29.26 -1.15 -1.04
N SER A 136 -28.58 -0.44 -0.14
CA SER A 136 -28.85 0.96 0.16
C SER A 136 -28.63 1.85 -1.08
N SER A 137 -29.17 3.06 -1.08
CA SER A 137 -28.94 4.01 -2.19
C SER A 137 -27.46 4.40 -2.35
N PRO A 138 -26.69 4.67 -1.26
CA PRO A 138 -25.25 4.90 -1.36
C PRO A 138 -24.48 3.71 -1.97
N ASP A 139 -24.76 2.47 -1.52
CA ASP A 139 -24.09 1.28 -2.06
C ASP A 139 -24.34 1.13 -3.57
N LYS A 140 -25.57 1.33 -4.01
CA LYS A 140 -25.91 1.29 -5.46
C LYS A 140 -25.12 2.34 -6.25
N THR A 141 -24.97 3.55 -5.71
CA THR A 141 -24.23 4.64 -6.37
C THR A 141 -22.74 4.28 -6.48
N ILE A 142 -22.14 3.73 -5.41
CA ILE A 142 -20.76 3.29 -5.39
C ILE A 142 -20.54 2.16 -6.40
N LEU A 143 -21.35 1.10 -6.33
CA LEU A 143 -21.26 -0.05 -7.25
C LEU A 143 -21.44 0.36 -8.71
N LYS A 144 -22.39 1.28 -8.99
CA LYS A 144 -22.57 1.82 -10.33
C LYS A 144 -21.33 2.56 -10.83
N GLY A 145 -20.74 3.42 -10.01
CA GLY A 145 -19.53 4.14 -10.37
C GLY A 145 -18.34 3.20 -10.67
N ILE A 146 -18.17 2.15 -9.87
CA ILE A 146 -17.18 1.12 -10.13
C ILE A 146 -17.49 0.37 -11.43
N ALA A 147 -18.74 -0.03 -11.66
CA ALA A 147 -19.15 -0.77 -12.86
C ALA A 147 -18.95 0.06 -14.13
N ASP A 148 -19.27 1.35 -14.11
CA ASP A 148 -19.10 2.24 -15.26
C ASP A 148 -17.61 2.41 -15.63
N TRP A 149 -16.75 2.57 -14.64
CA TRP A 149 -15.29 2.60 -14.85
C TRP A 149 -14.77 1.24 -15.36
N TRP A 150 -15.25 0.13 -14.77
CA TRP A 150 -14.83 -1.24 -15.13
C TRP A 150 -15.10 -1.57 -16.58
N LYS A 151 -16.26 -1.20 -17.13
CA LYS A 151 -16.64 -1.45 -18.54
C LYS A 151 -15.61 -0.89 -19.53
N VAL A 152 -15.01 0.26 -19.20
CA VAL A 152 -14.03 0.92 -20.07
C VAL A 152 -12.61 0.41 -19.80
N ASN A 153 -12.26 0.23 -18.54
CA ASN A 153 -10.88 0.08 -18.11
C ASN A 153 -10.57 -1.28 -17.45
N GLY A 154 -11.44 -1.74 -16.54
CA GLY A 154 -11.13 -2.80 -15.60
C GLY A 154 -10.91 -4.18 -16.24
N GLU A 155 -11.72 -4.54 -17.23
CA GLU A 155 -11.65 -5.84 -17.90
C GLU A 155 -10.26 -6.10 -18.51
N SER A 156 -9.66 -5.07 -19.13
CA SER A 156 -8.34 -5.18 -19.76
C SER A 156 -7.19 -4.96 -18.80
N SER A 157 -7.31 -3.98 -17.89
CA SER A 157 -6.19 -3.47 -17.11
C SER A 157 -6.11 -4.00 -15.66
N ILE A 158 -7.13 -4.75 -15.22
CA ILE A 158 -7.20 -5.37 -13.89
C ILE A 158 -7.33 -6.89 -13.99
N ARG A 159 -8.35 -7.39 -14.74
CA ARG A 159 -8.62 -8.82 -14.77
C ARG A 159 -7.46 -9.64 -15.33
N GLY A 160 -6.89 -10.52 -14.50
CA GLY A 160 -5.79 -11.41 -14.87
C GLY A 160 -4.47 -10.68 -15.16
N THR A 161 -4.31 -9.47 -14.63
CA THR A 161 -3.03 -8.74 -14.67
C THR A 161 -2.14 -9.14 -13.49
N LYS A 162 -0.89 -8.72 -13.55
CA LYS A 162 0.13 -8.90 -12.52
C LYS A 162 0.84 -7.58 -12.25
N ALA A 163 1.51 -7.51 -11.11
CA ALA A 163 2.45 -6.44 -10.80
C ALA A 163 3.50 -6.29 -11.88
N THR A 164 4.02 -5.09 -12.05
CA THR A 164 5.07 -4.77 -13.01
C THR A 164 6.44 -4.70 -12.34
N PRO A 165 7.54 -4.82 -13.07
CA PRO A 165 8.87 -4.59 -12.53
C PRO A 165 9.21 -3.09 -12.38
N LEU A 166 8.33 -2.18 -12.79
CA LEU A 166 8.55 -0.75 -12.65
C LEU A 166 8.51 -0.32 -11.18
N ALA A 167 9.39 0.58 -10.81
CA ALA A 167 9.27 1.31 -9.55
C ALA A 167 7.98 2.15 -9.53
N VAL A 168 7.53 2.53 -8.33
CA VAL A 168 6.36 3.39 -8.14
C VAL A 168 6.50 4.67 -8.95
N GLN A 169 5.41 5.05 -9.62
CA GLN A 169 5.33 6.27 -10.42
C GLN A 169 4.67 7.37 -9.60
N SER A 170 5.10 8.62 -9.77
CA SER A 170 4.53 9.77 -9.04
C SER A 170 3.07 10.07 -9.41
N TRP A 171 2.63 9.62 -10.59
CA TRP A 171 1.30 9.89 -11.14
C TRP A 171 0.29 8.77 -10.92
N GLY A 172 0.68 7.59 -10.40
CA GLY A 172 -0.22 6.48 -10.18
C GLY A 172 0.44 5.11 -10.17
N GLU A 173 -0.27 4.11 -10.64
CA GLU A 173 0.12 2.70 -10.55
C GLU A 173 0.26 2.05 -11.93
N THR A 174 0.87 0.85 -11.97
CA THR A 174 1.03 0.09 -13.20
C THR A 174 0.68 -1.37 -13.02
N THR A 175 0.00 -1.95 -14.03
CA THR A 175 -0.28 -3.39 -14.12
C THR A 175 0.18 -3.94 -15.48
N ARG A 176 0.38 -5.25 -15.60
CA ARG A 176 0.78 -5.88 -16.86
C ARG A 176 -0.01 -7.15 -17.17
N LYS A 177 -0.16 -7.43 -18.47
CA LYS A 177 -0.69 -8.69 -18.99
C LYS A 177 0.09 -9.09 -20.23
N GLY A 178 0.98 -10.07 -20.06
CA GLY A 178 2.00 -10.37 -21.10
C GLY A 178 2.86 -9.14 -21.39
N ASN A 179 2.96 -8.77 -22.67
CA ASN A 179 3.71 -7.58 -23.13
C ASN A 179 2.91 -6.27 -23.08
N LYS A 180 1.69 -6.29 -22.55
CA LYS A 180 0.90 -5.07 -22.37
C LYS A 180 1.14 -4.51 -20.98
N LEU A 181 1.51 -3.23 -20.93
CA LEU A 181 1.66 -2.44 -19.73
C LEU A 181 0.49 -1.45 -19.66
N TYR A 182 -0.20 -1.40 -18.53
CA TYR A 182 -1.28 -0.46 -18.29
C TYR A 182 -0.83 0.57 -17.26
N LEU A 183 -0.97 1.84 -17.62
CA LEU A 183 -0.65 2.98 -16.79
C LEU A 183 -1.96 3.51 -16.20
N HIS A 184 -2.14 3.37 -14.91
CA HIS A 184 -3.30 3.87 -14.16
C HIS A 184 -2.98 5.26 -13.63
N VAL A 185 -3.40 6.29 -14.35
CA VAL A 185 -3.03 7.67 -14.04
C VAL A 185 -4.06 8.30 -13.10
N PHE A 186 -3.65 8.55 -11.85
CA PHE A 186 -4.44 9.24 -10.84
C PHE A 186 -4.20 10.75 -10.87
N ASP A 187 -2.96 11.15 -11.14
CA ASP A 187 -2.53 12.55 -11.21
C ASP A 187 -2.15 12.88 -12.65
N TRP A 188 -3.08 13.50 -13.39
CA TRP A 188 -2.92 13.80 -14.81
C TRP A 188 -1.94 14.96 -15.02
N PRO A 189 -0.99 14.84 -15.98
CA PRO A 189 0.00 15.88 -16.21
C PRO A 189 -0.63 17.09 -16.93
N GLU A 190 -0.54 18.28 -16.32
CA GLU A 190 -1.08 19.53 -16.86
C GLU A 190 -0.42 19.97 -18.19
N ASN A 191 0.83 19.57 -18.41
CA ASN A 191 1.60 19.91 -19.61
C ASN A 191 1.43 18.93 -20.77
N GLY A 192 0.53 17.94 -20.65
CA GLY A 192 0.30 16.92 -21.68
C GLY A 192 1.46 15.93 -21.90
N LYS A 193 2.40 15.81 -20.94
CA LYS A 193 3.56 14.92 -21.01
C LYS A 193 3.59 14.01 -19.79
N LEU A 194 3.28 12.73 -19.99
CA LEU A 194 3.38 11.70 -18.96
C LEU A 194 4.73 11.01 -19.05
N CYS A 195 5.50 11.05 -17.96
CA CYS A 195 6.77 10.35 -17.85
C CYS A 195 6.56 8.96 -17.24
N VAL A 196 6.88 7.91 -18.00
CA VAL A 196 6.95 6.53 -17.48
C VAL A 196 8.41 6.26 -17.11
N GLY A 197 8.69 6.47 -15.82
CA GLY A 197 10.05 6.38 -15.28
C GLY A 197 10.55 4.94 -15.27
N GLY A 198 11.74 4.71 -15.83
CA GLY A 198 12.42 3.43 -15.74
C GLY A 198 11.93 2.34 -16.69
N LEU A 199 11.02 2.60 -17.61
CA LEU A 199 10.60 1.61 -18.61
C LEU A 199 11.70 1.43 -19.66
N LEU A 200 12.41 0.30 -19.62
CA LEU A 200 13.54 0.03 -20.53
C LEU A 200 13.10 -0.63 -21.86
N THR A 201 11.95 -1.32 -21.84
CA THR A 201 11.42 -2.00 -23.05
C THR A 201 10.81 -0.99 -24.01
N ASP A 202 11.04 -1.18 -25.31
CA ASP A 202 10.44 -0.33 -26.35
C ASP A 202 8.94 -0.60 -26.52
N VAL A 203 8.23 0.43 -26.95
CA VAL A 203 6.78 0.44 -27.11
C VAL A 203 6.41 0.54 -28.58
N LYS A 204 5.64 -0.43 -29.08
CA LYS A 204 5.09 -0.44 -30.45
C LYS A 204 3.91 0.51 -30.59
N ARG A 205 3.08 0.59 -29.57
CA ARG A 205 1.82 1.35 -29.58
C ARG A 205 1.46 1.82 -28.20
N ALA A 206 0.92 3.02 -28.12
CA ALA A 206 0.28 3.59 -26.93
C ALA A 206 -1.09 4.13 -27.28
N CYS A 207 -2.09 3.94 -26.42
CA CYS A 207 -3.43 4.51 -26.57
C CYS A 207 -4.15 4.62 -25.22
N LEU A 208 -5.16 5.47 -25.14
CA LEU A 208 -6.12 5.46 -24.05
C LEU A 208 -7.04 4.23 -24.18
N LEU A 209 -7.36 3.52 -23.11
CA LEU A 209 -8.34 2.41 -23.18
C LEU A 209 -9.72 2.91 -23.58
N GLY A 210 -10.15 4.09 -23.14
CA GLY A 210 -11.41 4.71 -23.56
C GLY A 210 -11.44 5.19 -25.01
N ASN A 211 -10.30 5.25 -25.71
CA ASN A 211 -10.19 5.59 -27.13
C ASN A 211 -9.03 4.83 -27.79
N PRO A 212 -9.16 3.51 -27.98
CA PRO A 212 -8.07 2.66 -28.44
C PRO A 212 -7.66 2.93 -29.89
N GLN A 213 -8.47 3.59 -30.70
CA GLN A 213 -8.14 3.91 -32.08
C GLN A 213 -7.11 5.06 -32.19
N LYS A 214 -7.16 6.02 -31.26
CA LYS A 214 -6.23 7.15 -31.26
C LYS A 214 -4.88 6.76 -30.65
N LYS A 215 -3.83 6.70 -31.48
CA LYS A 215 -2.46 6.46 -31.02
C LYS A 215 -1.93 7.68 -30.29
N LEU A 216 -1.20 7.43 -29.20
CA LEU A 216 -0.41 8.42 -28.48
C LEU A 216 1.04 8.35 -28.95
N LYS A 217 1.68 9.51 -29.10
CA LYS A 217 3.11 9.60 -29.45
C LYS A 217 3.95 9.27 -28.21
N CYS A 218 4.98 8.44 -28.40
CA CYS A 218 5.95 8.09 -27.38
C CYS A 218 7.35 8.52 -27.81
N VAL A 219 8.12 9.07 -26.87
CA VAL A 219 9.51 9.50 -27.09
C VAL A 219 10.39 8.95 -25.97
N ARG A 220 11.45 8.22 -26.31
CA ARG A 220 12.45 7.73 -25.37
C ARG A 220 13.41 8.86 -24.97
N SER A 221 13.71 8.98 -23.69
CA SER A 221 14.75 9.87 -23.17
C SER A 221 15.50 9.14 -22.05
N GLY A 222 16.69 8.64 -22.38
CA GLY A 222 17.48 7.80 -21.48
C GLY A 222 16.70 6.56 -21.03
N LYS A 223 16.57 6.37 -19.73
CA LYS A 223 15.83 5.24 -19.12
C LYS A 223 14.30 5.46 -19.07
N ASP A 224 13.80 6.62 -19.51
CA ASP A 224 12.39 7.00 -19.39
C ASP A 224 11.68 7.03 -20.74
N LEU A 225 10.38 6.74 -20.70
CA LEU A 225 9.48 6.91 -21.84
C LEU A 225 8.53 8.08 -21.55
N TRP A 226 8.48 9.05 -22.47
CA TRP A 226 7.54 10.14 -22.43
C TRP A 226 6.39 9.86 -23.37
N VAL A 227 5.15 9.98 -22.86
CA VAL A 227 3.92 9.77 -23.62
C VAL A 227 3.20 11.11 -23.77
N ASP A 228 2.90 11.52 -25.01
CA ASP A 228 2.09 12.70 -25.30
C ASP A 228 0.63 12.36 -25.02
N VAL A 229 0.04 13.03 -24.03
CA VAL A 229 -1.35 12.81 -23.60
C VAL A 229 -2.19 14.07 -23.82
N PRO A 230 -3.52 13.96 -23.94
CA PRO A 230 -4.40 15.12 -24.02
C PRO A 230 -4.21 16.07 -22.82
N LEU A 231 -4.35 17.37 -23.04
CA LEU A 231 -4.31 18.35 -21.94
C LEU A 231 -5.48 18.14 -20.97
N ASN A 232 -6.67 17.87 -21.51
CA ASN A 232 -7.84 17.56 -20.68
C ASN A 232 -7.80 16.10 -20.23
N CYS A 233 -7.89 15.87 -18.93
CA CYS A 233 -7.97 14.55 -18.33
C CYS A 233 -9.27 13.84 -18.77
N PRO A 234 -9.21 12.66 -19.41
CA PRO A 234 -10.40 11.94 -19.86
C PRO A 234 -11.26 11.39 -18.72
N ASP A 235 -10.62 10.92 -17.64
CA ASP A 235 -11.26 10.43 -16.42
C ASP A 235 -10.45 10.87 -15.21
N THR A 236 -11.03 11.74 -14.39
CA THR A 236 -10.36 12.32 -13.21
C THR A 236 -10.16 11.33 -12.06
N VAL A 237 -10.83 10.18 -12.09
CA VAL A 237 -10.65 9.12 -11.09
C VAL A 237 -9.45 8.27 -11.41
N ASN A 238 -9.43 7.72 -12.64
CA ASN A 238 -8.35 6.87 -13.12
C ASN A 238 -8.44 6.72 -14.65
N THR A 239 -7.70 7.53 -15.37
CA THR A 239 -7.50 7.33 -16.81
C THR A 239 -6.47 6.23 -17.05
N VAL A 240 -6.78 5.25 -17.89
CA VAL A 240 -5.86 4.16 -18.22
C VAL A 240 -5.27 4.31 -19.61
N ILE A 241 -3.93 4.28 -19.69
CA ILE A 241 -3.17 4.22 -20.94
C ILE A 241 -2.61 2.81 -21.11
N ALA A 242 -2.87 2.19 -22.26
CA ALA A 242 -2.28 0.91 -22.62
C ALA A 242 -1.05 1.12 -23.50
N LEU A 243 0.07 0.50 -23.10
CA LEU A 243 1.29 0.40 -23.87
C LEU A 243 1.49 -1.03 -24.34
N GLU A 244 1.66 -1.23 -25.65
CA GLU A 244 2.03 -2.51 -26.23
C GLU A 244 3.54 -2.53 -26.40
N CYS A 245 4.23 -3.31 -25.58
CA CYS A 245 5.68 -3.43 -25.57
C CYS A 245 6.17 -4.40 -26.66
N THR A 246 7.42 -4.23 -27.11
CA THR A 246 8.03 -5.07 -28.14
C THR A 246 8.40 -6.47 -27.64
N SER A 247 8.62 -6.61 -26.33
CA SER A 247 9.03 -7.83 -25.65
C SER A 247 8.56 -7.81 -24.20
N GLU A 248 9.06 -8.73 -23.39
CA GLU A 248 8.87 -8.72 -21.94
C GLU A 248 9.27 -7.37 -21.32
N ILE A 249 8.48 -6.93 -20.34
CA ILE A 249 8.68 -5.63 -19.71
C ILE A 249 9.89 -5.67 -18.78
N LYS A 250 10.90 -4.88 -19.12
CA LYS A 250 12.11 -4.65 -18.32
C LYS A 250 12.11 -3.22 -17.78
N ALA A 251 12.57 -3.05 -16.55
CA ALA A 251 12.58 -1.76 -15.88
C ALA A 251 13.84 -1.51 -15.06
N ASP A 252 14.18 -0.25 -14.86
CA ASP A 252 15.10 0.17 -13.80
C ASP A 252 14.33 0.11 -12.45
N PRO A 253 14.84 -0.62 -11.45
CA PRO A 253 14.16 -0.75 -10.17
C PRO A 253 14.16 0.53 -9.32
N ARG A 254 14.94 1.54 -9.71
CA ARG A 254 15.02 2.81 -8.97
C ARG A 254 13.87 3.72 -9.32
N ARG A 255 13.21 4.24 -8.29
CA ARG A 255 12.18 5.24 -8.46
C ARG A 255 12.78 6.54 -9.00
N ARG A 256 12.21 7.03 -10.10
CA ARG A 256 12.55 8.36 -10.60
C ARG A 256 11.91 9.43 -9.73
N ILE A 257 12.72 10.33 -9.17
CA ILE A 257 12.24 11.52 -8.50
C ILE A 257 11.95 12.60 -9.54
N SER A 258 10.77 13.20 -9.46
CA SER A 258 10.34 14.24 -10.40
C SER A 258 10.75 15.63 -9.92
N ALA A 259 11.41 16.40 -10.80
CA ALA A 259 11.63 17.82 -10.58
C ALA A 259 10.44 18.69 -11.04
N THR A 260 9.44 18.10 -11.69
CA THR A 260 8.30 18.83 -12.29
C THR A 260 6.99 18.68 -11.50
N GLN A 261 6.89 17.71 -10.62
CA GLN A 261 5.77 17.57 -9.69
C GLN A 261 5.86 18.63 -8.58
N PRO A 262 4.74 19.17 -8.09
CA PRO A 262 4.76 20.10 -6.96
C PRO A 262 5.43 19.54 -5.72
N VAL A 263 5.18 18.27 -5.42
CA VAL A 263 5.81 17.48 -4.33
C VAL A 263 5.89 16.02 -4.76
N ASP A 264 7.00 15.35 -4.48
CA ASP A 264 7.14 13.90 -4.64
C ASP A 264 7.09 13.24 -3.25
N TYR A 265 6.18 12.29 -3.06
CA TYR A 265 5.98 11.58 -1.80
C TYR A 265 6.59 10.18 -1.86
N LEU A 266 7.58 9.92 -1.04
CA LEU A 266 8.17 8.60 -0.81
C LEU A 266 7.45 7.94 0.36
N ARG A 267 6.47 7.11 0.06
CA ARG A 267 5.62 6.44 1.07
C ARG A 267 6.33 5.22 1.64
N THR A 268 6.12 4.94 2.92
CA THR A 268 6.79 3.82 3.61
C THR A 268 6.40 2.46 3.05
N PHE A 269 5.19 2.29 2.50
CA PHE A 269 4.75 1.05 1.87
C PHE A 269 5.53 0.68 0.59
N ASP A 270 6.20 1.63 -0.02
CA ASP A 270 7.03 1.43 -1.21
C ASP A 270 8.52 1.31 -0.85
N ALA A 271 8.85 1.31 0.44
CA ALA A 271 10.20 1.27 0.94
C ALA A 271 10.69 -0.16 1.19
N ARG A 272 12.00 -0.35 1.14
CA ARG A 272 12.67 -1.48 1.73
C ARG A 272 12.90 -1.20 3.22
N LEU A 273 12.59 -2.18 4.06
CA LEU A 273 12.79 -2.08 5.51
C LEU A 273 14.05 -2.86 5.92
N GLU A 274 14.80 -2.32 6.86
CA GLU A 274 16.01 -2.93 7.41
C GLU A 274 15.95 -3.02 8.93
N GLY A 275 16.67 -3.99 9.51
CA GLY A 275 16.70 -4.24 10.94
C GLY A 275 15.36 -4.75 11.48
N ASN A 276 14.91 -4.16 12.58
CA ASN A 276 13.64 -4.52 13.24
C ASN A 276 12.42 -3.81 12.68
N ALA A 277 12.60 -2.86 11.74
CA ALA A 277 11.51 -2.11 11.14
C ALA A 277 10.44 -3.04 10.52
N ARG A 278 9.16 -2.75 10.74
CA ARG A 278 7.99 -3.52 10.25
C ARG A 278 6.90 -2.57 9.80
N TYR A 279 6.10 -3.00 8.81
CA TYR A 279 4.85 -2.29 8.49
C TYR A 279 3.86 -2.41 9.64
N GLY A 280 3.18 -1.29 9.95
CA GLY A 280 2.18 -1.21 11.03
C GLY A 280 0.79 -1.69 10.63
N GLY A 281 0.53 -1.90 9.35
CA GLY A 281 -0.76 -2.30 8.79
C GLY A 281 -1.28 -1.34 7.71
N GLU A 282 -2.43 -1.65 7.14
CA GLU A 282 -3.03 -0.98 5.98
C GLU A 282 -4.14 0.02 6.35
N GLU A 283 -4.62 0.02 7.59
CA GLU A 283 -5.57 1.01 8.08
C GLU A 283 -4.95 2.40 8.14
N VAL A 284 -5.78 3.46 8.03
CA VAL A 284 -5.31 4.85 8.01
C VAL A 284 -4.38 5.17 9.19
N GLU A 285 -4.76 4.76 10.38
CA GLU A 285 -4.02 5.04 11.61
C GLU A 285 -2.76 4.20 11.75
N ALA A 286 -2.74 3.02 11.12
CA ALA A 286 -1.63 2.09 11.13
C ALA A 286 -0.72 2.19 9.90
N GLN A 287 -1.00 3.06 8.93
CA GLN A 287 -0.19 3.28 7.71
C GLN A 287 1.16 3.92 8.02
N CYS A 288 2.02 3.15 8.68
CA CYS A 288 3.35 3.61 9.10
C CYS A 288 4.29 2.41 9.22
N VAL A 289 5.58 2.69 9.35
CA VAL A 289 6.56 1.70 9.81
C VAL A 289 6.67 1.78 11.33
N GLN A 290 6.79 0.65 11.98
CA GLN A 290 6.94 0.47 13.42
C GLN A 290 8.26 -0.21 13.76
N ASN A 291 8.59 -0.30 15.04
CA ASN A 291 9.76 -1.00 15.57
C ASN A 291 11.11 -0.41 15.13
N MET A 292 11.20 0.89 14.93
CA MET A 292 12.47 1.59 14.79
C MET A 292 13.06 1.83 16.17
N THR A 293 13.75 0.83 16.72
CA THR A 293 14.13 0.75 18.14
C THR A 293 15.61 0.96 18.39
N GLN A 294 16.44 0.86 17.35
CA GLN A 294 17.89 0.96 17.46
C GLN A 294 18.54 1.45 16.17
N LYS A 295 19.81 1.80 16.26
CA LYS A 295 20.63 2.11 15.09
C LYS A 295 20.73 0.90 14.17
N GLY A 296 20.55 1.13 12.85
CA GLY A 296 20.48 0.07 11.84
C GLY A 296 19.05 -0.32 11.45
N ASP A 297 18.03 0.03 12.25
CA ASP A 297 16.65 -0.02 11.79
C ASP A 297 16.42 1.10 10.78
N ALA A 298 15.92 0.79 9.59
CA ALA A 298 15.79 1.83 8.57
C ALA A 298 14.62 1.63 7.61
N VAL A 299 14.21 2.75 7.02
CA VAL A 299 13.28 2.82 5.89
C VAL A 299 14.05 3.40 4.72
N VAL A 300 14.12 2.65 3.61
CA VAL A 300 15.03 2.95 2.50
C VAL A 300 14.32 2.94 1.16
N TRP A 301 14.52 3.96 0.35
CA TRP A 301 14.05 4.05 -1.04
C TRP A 301 15.24 4.19 -1.99
N SER A 302 15.35 3.29 -2.98
CA SER A 302 16.30 3.42 -4.07
C SER A 302 15.75 4.33 -5.14
N VAL A 303 16.45 5.43 -5.40
CA VAL A 303 15.96 6.52 -6.26
C VAL A 303 17.00 6.92 -7.31
N ARG A 304 16.51 7.61 -8.34
CA ARG A 304 17.37 8.31 -9.30
C ARG A 304 16.82 9.69 -9.65
N LEU A 305 17.72 10.59 -9.96
CA LEU A 305 17.45 11.96 -10.36
C LEU A 305 18.23 12.27 -11.63
N ASP A 306 17.56 12.75 -12.68
CA ASP A 306 18.19 12.96 -13.98
C ASP A 306 18.95 14.30 -14.06
N LYS A 307 18.56 15.29 -13.25
CA LYS A 307 19.16 16.63 -13.20
C LYS A 307 19.33 17.07 -11.75
N PRO A 308 20.40 17.86 -11.46
CA PRO A 308 20.54 18.44 -10.13
C PRO A 308 19.31 19.25 -9.74
N MET A 309 18.86 19.11 -8.49
CA MET A 309 17.70 19.84 -7.97
C MET A 309 17.84 20.08 -6.48
N THR A 310 17.40 21.25 -6.03
CA THR A 310 17.28 21.57 -4.61
C THR A 310 15.87 21.26 -4.15
N TYR A 311 15.77 20.51 -3.04
CA TYR A 311 14.49 20.12 -2.42
C TYR A 311 14.37 20.64 -1.00
N GLU A 312 13.20 21.11 -0.64
CA GLU A 312 12.76 21.12 0.75
C GLU A 312 12.36 19.69 1.13
N VAL A 313 12.97 19.15 2.18
CA VAL A 313 12.75 17.79 2.66
C VAL A 313 11.81 17.83 3.86
N GLY A 314 10.65 17.25 3.71
CA GLY A 314 9.66 17.07 4.78
C GLY A 314 9.52 15.62 5.17
N ILE A 315 8.95 15.38 6.36
CA ILE A 315 8.62 14.05 6.87
C ILE A 315 7.26 14.08 7.56
N ALA A 316 6.51 12.99 7.44
CA ALA A 316 5.31 12.75 8.24
C ALA A 316 5.45 11.46 9.04
N TYR A 317 5.06 11.51 10.31
CA TYR A 317 5.16 10.36 11.22
C TYR A 317 4.18 10.46 12.40
N VAL A 318 4.04 9.35 13.12
CA VAL A 318 3.34 9.25 14.41
C VAL A 318 4.39 9.08 15.50
N ALA A 319 4.31 9.87 16.56
CA ALA A 319 5.22 9.78 17.70
C ALA A 319 4.44 10.02 19.02
N PRO A 320 3.78 8.99 19.58
CA PRO A 320 3.12 9.12 20.87
C PRO A 320 4.08 9.58 21.95
N ALA A 321 3.64 10.50 22.81
CA ALA A 321 4.45 10.97 23.90
C ALA A 321 4.91 9.81 24.80
N PRO A 322 6.17 9.77 25.25
CA PRO A 322 6.65 8.70 26.09
C PRO A 322 5.99 8.75 27.47
N LYS A 323 5.66 7.56 27.99
CA LYS A 323 5.26 7.35 29.39
C LYS A 323 6.38 6.55 30.06
N TYR A 324 6.74 6.94 31.25
CA TYR A 324 7.84 6.34 31.99
C TYR A 324 7.27 5.55 33.18
N LYS A 325 7.91 4.44 33.51
CA LYS A 325 7.69 3.75 34.78
C LYS A 325 8.28 4.58 35.92
N ASP A 326 7.75 4.43 37.12
CA ASP A 326 8.33 5.08 38.32
C ASP A 326 9.68 4.44 38.75
N GLU A 327 10.05 3.34 38.15
CA GLU A 327 11.28 2.59 38.39
C GLU A 327 12.46 3.21 37.64
N LEU A 328 13.54 3.49 38.33
CA LEU A 328 14.80 3.94 37.75
C LEU A 328 15.62 2.72 37.31
N VAL A 329 16.29 2.83 36.18
CA VAL A 329 17.20 1.82 35.62
C VAL A 329 18.54 2.48 35.28
N GLU A 330 19.61 1.73 35.28
CA GLU A 330 20.92 2.21 34.85
C GLU A 330 20.88 2.55 33.35
N GLY A 331 21.19 3.79 33.01
CA GLY A 331 21.26 4.29 31.62
C GLY A 331 22.71 4.39 31.14
N ASP A 332 22.89 4.93 29.95
CA ASP A 332 24.21 5.20 29.37
C ASP A 332 25.02 6.09 30.29
N ALA A 333 26.32 5.76 30.44
CA ALA A 333 27.26 6.43 31.31
C ALA A 333 27.01 6.27 32.86
N GLY A 334 26.29 5.18 33.26
CA GLY A 334 26.11 4.86 34.69
C GLY A 334 25.18 5.80 35.45
N LYS A 335 24.36 6.58 34.74
CA LYS A 335 23.32 7.42 35.34
C LYS A 335 21.98 6.68 35.40
N GLU A 336 21.31 6.76 36.55
CA GLU A 336 19.96 6.25 36.69
C GLU A 336 18.99 7.08 35.86
N VAL A 337 18.20 6.41 35.00
CA VAL A 337 17.18 7.01 34.14
C VAL A 337 15.87 6.27 34.30
N ARG A 338 14.75 6.97 34.11
CA ARG A 338 13.43 6.32 34.05
C ARG A 338 13.29 5.58 32.73
N LYS A 339 13.00 4.28 32.81
CA LYS A 339 12.72 3.46 31.62
C LYS A 339 11.35 3.81 31.04
N ALA A 340 11.32 4.18 29.76
CA ALA A 340 10.05 4.36 29.05
C ALA A 340 9.30 3.03 28.96
N SER A 341 8.00 3.05 29.27
CA SER A 341 7.10 1.89 29.15
C SER A 341 6.32 1.90 27.84
N MET A 342 6.17 3.08 27.22
CA MET A 342 5.59 3.28 25.88
C MET A 342 6.02 4.61 25.30
N GLY A 343 5.70 4.83 24.02
CA GLY A 343 5.88 6.10 23.32
C GLY A 343 7.19 6.17 22.53
N ALA A 344 7.40 7.31 21.91
CA ALA A 344 8.44 7.57 20.92
C ALA A 344 9.29 8.79 21.31
N ALA A 345 10.62 8.66 21.26
CA ALA A 345 11.55 9.76 21.44
C ALA A 345 12.95 9.39 20.93
N GLY A 346 13.72 10.39 20.55
CA GLY A 346 15.08 10.22 20.09
C GLY A 346 15.52 11.28 19.09
N VAL A 347 16.56 10.96 18.35
CA VAL A 347 17.08 11.74 17.24
C VAL A 347 17.12 10.85 16.01
N TYR A 348 16.63 11.35 14.90
CA TYR A 348 16.66 10.66 13.60
C TYR A 348 17.52 11.40 12.59
N SER A 349 17.95 10.68 11.57
CA SER A 349 18.53 11.27 10.37
C SER A 349 17.78 10.86 9.11
N ILE A 350 17.83 11.74 8.13
CA ILE A 350 17.48 11.46 6.74
C ILE A 350 18.72 11.66 5.89
N THR A 351 19.19 10.58 5.25
CA THR A 351 20.34 10.63 4.35
C THR A 351 19.87 10.60 2.90
N LEU A 352 20.33 11.55 2.10
CA LEU A 352 19.99 11.71 0.67
C LEU A 352 21.23 12.14 -0.10
N GLY A 353 21.66 11.37 -1.12
CA GLY A 353 22.77 11.74 -1.99
C GLY A 353 24.07 12.10 -1.24
N GLY A 354 24.36 11.39 -0.15
CA GLY A 354 25.53 11.64 0.71
C GLY A 354 25.36 12.82 1.68
N LYS A 355 24.23 13.53 1.66
CA LYS A 355 23.90 14.58 2.64
C LYS A 355 23.05 14.00 3.75
N LYS A 356 23.35 14.37 4.99
CA LYS A 356 22.65 13.91 6.20
C LYS A 356 21.96 15.09 6.87
N LEU A 357 20.64 14.99 7.03
CA LEU A 357 19.82 15.91 7.80
C LEU A 357 19.44 15.20 9.11
N THR A 358 19.64 15.88 10.25
CA THR A 358 19.40 15.29 11.58
C THR A 358 18.42 16.16 12.35
N LYS A 359 17.45 15.53 13.04
CA LYS A 359 16.45 16.25 13.83
C LYS A 359 16.00 15.41 15.04
N LYS A 360 15.59 16.10 16.10
CA LYS A 360 14.96 15.50 17.28
C LYS A 360 13.50 15.20 16.98
N VAL A 361 12.98 14.08 17.48
CA VAL A 361 11.56 13.68 17.35
C VAL A 361 10.67 14.69 18.07
N SER A 362 9.66 15.18 17.36
CA SER A 362 8.52 15.93 17.91
C SER A 362 7.38 14.97 18.22
N ASN A 363 6.72 15.09 19.39
CA ASN A 363 5.65 14.19 19.75
C ASN A 363 4.28 14.67 19.22
N GLY A 364 3.47 13.74 18.72
CA GLY A 364 2.14 13.98 18.21
C GLY A 364 1.53 12.75 17.52
N ALA A 365 0.21 12.73 17.40
CA ALA A 365 -0.52 11.68 16.67
C ALA A 365 -0.31 11.79 15.15
N ASN A 366 -0.09 13.00 14.63
CA ASN A 366 0.16 13.28 13.22
C ASN A 366 1.14 14.44 13.11
N VAL A 367 2.43 14.14 13.10
CA VAL A 367 3.49 15.14 12.94
C VAL A 367 3.83 15.25 11.46
N THR A 368 3.80 16.47 10.94
CA THR A 368 4.34 16.79 9.61
C THR A 368 5.25 17.99 9.78
N GLU A 369 6.51 17.83 9.39
CA GLU A 369 7.51 18.89 9.60
C GLU A 369 8.55 18.92 8.48
N THR A 370 9.10 20.12 8.23
CA THR A 370 10.28 20.28 7.38
C THR A 370 11.53 19.92 8.18
N VAL A 371 12.37 19.07 7.59
CA VAL A 371 13.64 18.62 8.18
C VAL A 371 14.79 19.52 7.73
N GLY A 372 14.77 19.97 6.49
CA GLY A 372 15.78 20.87 5.95
C GLY A 372 15.71 20.99 4.44
N THR A 373 16.75 21.59 3.88
CA THR A 373 16.91 21.74 2.43
C THR A 373 18.16 21.03 1.96
N VAL A 374 18.07 20.35 0.82
CA VAL A 374 19.21 19.64 0.24
C VAL A 374 19.28 19.84 -1.27
N THR A 375 20.46 20.12 -1.79
CA THR A 375 20.73 20.07 -3.23
C THR A 375 21.27 18.69 -3.56
N LEU A 376 20.53 17.95 -4.38
CA LEU A 376 20.88 16.61 -4.83
C LEU A 376 21.48 16.71 -6.24
N PRO A 377 22.63 16.06 -6.50
CA PRO A 377 23.16 15.92 -7.84
C PRO A 377 22.31 14.97 -8.68
N ALA A 378 22.44 15.04 -10.01
CA ALA A 378 21.97 13.93 -10.86
C ALA A 378 22.71 12.64 -10.47
N GLY A 379 22.00 11.52 -10.45
CA GLY A 379 22.59 10.24 -10.08
C GLY A 379 21.61 9.26 -9.47
N GLU A 380 22.15 8.17 -8.99
CA GLU A 380 21.43 7.05 -8.39
C GLU A 380 21.91 6.90 -6.94
N TYR A 381 20.99 6.85 -5.98
CA TYR A 381 21.32 6.74 -4.56
C TYR A 381 20.14 6.26 -3.75
N ASP A 382 20.38 5.88 -2.50
CA ASP A 382 19.34 5.57 -1.54
C ASP A 382 18.98 6.82 -0.72
N ILE A 383 17.69 6.98 -0.44
CA ILE A 383 17.16 7.88 0.58
C ILE A 383 16.81 7.01 1.78
N ARG A 384 17.32 7.39 2.96
CA ARG A 384 17.28 6.56 4.15
C ARG A 384 16.85 7.35 5.37
N ILE A 385 15.85 6.85 6.11
CA ILE A 385 15.50 7.29 7.47
C ILE A 385 16.08 6.27 8.44
N GLU A 386 16.81 6.72 9.46
CA GLU A 386 17.33 5.85 10.51
C GLU A 386 17.45 6.55 11.88
N PRO A 387 17.42 5.79 12.99
CA PRO A 387 17.71 6.32 14.31
C PRO A 387 19.19 6.72 14.45
N GLU A 388 19.46 7.91 14.99
CA GLU A 388 20.75 8.28 15.56
C GLU A 388 20.81 7.91 17.04
N SER A 389 19.69 8.10 17.75
CA SER A 389 19.48 7.63 19.12
C SER A 389 17.99 7.38 19.38
N VAL A 390 17.68 6.40 20.21
CA VAL A 390 16.33 6.12 20.70
C VAL A 390 16.34 6.24 22.21
N THR A 391 15.46 7.10 22.75
CA THR A 391 15.40 7.41 24.19
C THR A 391 14.05 7.02 24.80
N ALA A 392 13.18 6.34 24.03
CA ALA A 392 11.92 5.76 24.47
C ALA A 392 11.81 4.29 23.97
N VAL A 393 10.59 3.75 23.85
CA VAL A 393 10.39 2.37 23.35
C VAL A 393 10.72 2.24 21.88
N GLU A 394 10.41 3.27 21.09
CA GLU A 394 10.75 3.37 19.68
C GLU A 394 11.13 4.82 19.31
N LEU A 395 11.71 5.01 18.13
CA LEU A 395 12.06 6.34 17.63
C LEU A 395 10.79 7.14 17.28
N PHE A 396 10.06 6.70 16.29
CA PHE A 396 8.75 7.16 15.81
C PHE A 396 8.25 6.20 14.72
N ARG A 397 7.06 6.45 14.19
CA ARG A 397 6.43 5.64 13.13
C ARG A 397 6.32 6.46 11.84
N PRO A 398 7.30 6.41 10.94
CA PRO A 398 7.29 7.19 9.70
C PRO A 398 6.17 6.73 8.76
N ARG A 399 5.59 7.69 8.03
CA ARG A 399 4.57 7.50 7.01
C ARG A 399 5.07 7.79 5.60
N TYR A 400 5.78 8.91 5.44
CA TYR A 400 6.39 9.30 4.17
C TYR A 400 7.47 10.36 4.36
N ILE A 401 8.34 10.48 3.35
CA ILE A 401 9.16 11.67 3.10
C ILE A 401 8.51 12.45 1.96
N SER A 402 8.49 13.76 2.04
CA SER A 402 8.13 14.65 0.95
C SER A 402 9.35 15.40 0.40
N LEU A 403 9.48 15.45 -0.92
CA LEU A 403 10.52 16.17 -1.64
C LEU A 403 9.83 17.26 -2.47
N LYS A 404 9.90 18.50 -2.03
CA LYS A 404 9.31 19.64 -2.72
C LYS A 404 10.41 20.39 -3.47
N PRO A 405 10.40 20.39 -4.83
CA PRO A 405 11.39 21.11 -5.60
C PRO A 405 11.34 22.62 -5.30
N LEU A 406 12.48 23.21 -5.02
CA LEU A 406 12.63 24.65 -4.89
C LEU A 406 13.01 25.16 -6.29
N LYS A 407 12.14 25.98 -6.89
CA LYS A 407 12.44 26.68 -8.14
C LYS A 407 13.47 27.77 -7.81
N ASN A 408 14.61 27.75 -8.49
CA ASN A 408 15.56 28.85 -8.48
C ASN A 408 14.95 30.08 -9.16
#